data_1e8c3b23fd7fbd34d099ce05a675485b
#
_entry.id   1e8c3b23fd7fbd34d099ce05a675485b
#
_cell.length_a   1.000
_cell.length_b   1.000
_cell.length_c   1.000
_cell.angle_alpha   90.00
_cell.angle_beta   90.00
_cell.angle_gamma   90.00
#
_symmetry.space_group_name_H-M   'P 1'
#
loop_
_entity.id
_entity.type
_entity.pdbx_description
1 polymer ?
#
loop_
_entity_poly.entity_id
_entity_poly.type
_entity_poly.pdbx_seq_one_letter_code
_entity_poly.pdbx_strand_id
1 'polypeptide(L)'
;MGIRDFVVSAPQLEEVCPEGLRPEETVCHISRQKSGAVSAREDDIVITADTMVFLDGKRLGKPRDEADALRMLTALQGRHHTVCTGVTVRQGQRMLTRAQSTQVWFRSASTEELKAYIRSGEPMDKAGAYGVQGLGALLVERIDGDFFNVMGLPVLLLSRMLAEFGVTLL
;
A
#
# COMPACT_ATOMS: atom_id res chain seq x y z
N MET A 1 -3.03 14.28 -10.30
CA MET A 1 -1.69 14.88 -10.39
C MET A 1 -1.37 15.54 -11.73
N GLY A 2 -2.29 15.63 -12.67
CA GLY A 2 -2.08 16.34 -13.95
C GLY A 2 -1.22 15.61 -14.99
N ILE A 3 -0.60 14.48 -14.65
CA ILE A 3 0.13 13.65 -15.62
C ILE A 3 -0.91 12.90 -16.46
N ARG A 4 -0.86 13.08 -17.80
CA ARG A 4 -1.81 12.48 -18.73
C ARG A 4 -1.21 11.34 -19.56
N ASP A 5 0.08 11.41 -19.83
CA ASP A 5 0.79 10.46 -20.68
C ASP A 5 1.60 9.48 -19.80
N PHE A 6 0.96 8.42 -19.36
CA PHE A 6 1.63 7.32 -18.65
C PHE A 6 1.09 5.95 -19.09
N VAL A 7 1.93 4.95 -18.98
CA VAL A 7 1.61 3.55 -19.27
C VAL A 7 1.56 2.78 -17.97
N VAL A 8 0.49 2.01 -17.75
CA VAL A 8 0.41 1.08 -16.62
C VAL A 8 0.94 -0.27 -17.06
N SER A 9 1.90 -0.79 -16.31
CA SER A 9 2.49 -2.11 -16.52
C SER A 9 2.37 -2.94 -15.25
N ALA A 10 1.99 -4.20 -15.37
CA ALA A 10 1.94 -5.16 -14.27
C ALA A 10 2.91 -6.32 -14.57
N PRO A 11 4.21 -6.16 -14.30
CA PRO A 11 5.16 -7.22 -14.53
C PRO A 11 4.85 -8.42 -13.63
N GLN A 12 4.96 -9.63 -14.19
CA GLN A 12 4.89 -10.85 -13.38
C GLN A 12 6.19 -10.96 -12.57
N LEU A 13 6.05 -10.88 -11.27
CA LEU A 13 7.16 -10.96 -10.33
C LEU A 13 6.74 -11.80 -9.12
N GLU A 14 7.55 -12.78 -8.78
CA GLU A 14 7.48 -13.43 -7.47
C GLU A 14 8.12 -12.51 -6.44
N GLU A 15 7.29 -11.97 -5.54
CA GLU A 15 7.74 -11.05 -4.50
C GLU A 15 8.49 -11.84 -3.41
N VAL A 16 9.80 -11.73 -3.41
CA VAL A 16 10.66 -12.34 -2.38
C VAL A 16 10.99 -11.29 -1.33
N CYS A 17 10.55 -11.53 -0.10
CA CYS A 17 10.80 -10.65 1.02
C CYS A 17 11.68 -11.36 2.06
N PRO A 18 12.88 -10.85 2.37
CA PRO A 18 13.70 -11.37 3.45
C PRO A 18 12.98 -11.29 4.80
N GLU A 19 13.24 -12.26 5.66
CA GLU A 19 12.71 -12.25 7.02
C GLU A 19 13.40 -11.18 7.88
N GLY A 20 12.69 -10.67 8.90
CA GLY A 20 13.25 -9.77 9.91
C GLY A 20 13.36 -8.29 9.49
N LEU A 21 12.90 -7.92 8.30
CA LEU A 21 12.85 -6.52 7.88
C LEU A 21 11.76 -5.74 8.65
N ARG A 22 12.05 -4.49 8.98
CA ARG A 22 11.04 -3.55 9.49
C ARG A 22 10.00 -3.24 8.40
N PRO A 23 8.79 -2.75 8.77
CA PRO A 23 7.74 -2.44 7.82
C PRO A 23 8.20 -1.58 6.63
N GLU A 24 8.93 -0.50 6.89
CA GLU A 24 9.42 0.41 5.87
C GLU A 24 10.47 -0.26 4.95
N GLU A 25 11.32 -1.08 5.51
CA GLU A 25 12.34 -1.83 4.75
C GLU A 25 11.68 -2.85 3.83
N THR A 26 10.64 -3.53 4.33
CA THR A 26 9.86 -4.52 3.58
C THR A 26 9.23 -3.90 2.33
N VAL A 27 8.44 -2.84 2.48
CA VAL A 27 7.75 -2.21 1.34
C VAL A 27 8.73 -1.54 0.37
N CYS A 28 9.83 -0.98 0.87
CA CYS A 28 10.90 -0.46 0.02
C CYS A 28 11.58 -1.57 -0.78
N HIS A 29 11.79 -2.73 -0.17
CA HIS A 29 12.40 -3.88 -0.86
C HIS A 29 11.53 -4.36 -2.01
N ILE A 30 10.24 -4.60 -1.76
CA ILE A 30 9.30 -5.06 -2.78
C ILE A 30 9.09 -3.99 -3.89
N SER A 31 8.97 -2.72 -3.51
CA SER A 31 8.85 -1.63 -4.47
C SER A 31 10.05 -1.57 -5.43
N ARG A 32 11.29 -1.79 -4.93
CA ARG A 32 12.51 -1.88 -5.76
C ARG A 32 12.48 -3.10 -6.68
N GLN A 33 12.08 -4.27 -6.18
CA GLN A 33 11.95 -5.48 -7.01
C GLN A 33 10.98 -5.23 -8.17
N LYS A 34 9.81 -4.63 -7.88
CA LYS A 34 8.83 -4.25 -8.91
C LYS A 34 9.45 -3.32 -9.95
N SER A 35 10.20 -2.29 -9.50
CA SER A 35 10.86 -1.35 -10.40
C SER A 35 11.90 -2.02 -11.32
N GLY A 36 12.66 -2.98 -10.78
CA GLY A 36 13.64 -3.75 -11.56
C GLY A 36 13.01 -4.67 -12.62
N ALA A 37 11.77 -5.13 -12.38
CA ALA A 37 11.05 -5.98 -13.31
C ALA A 37 10.35 -5.22 -14.46
N VAL A 38 10.25 -3.89 -14.38
CA VAL A 38 9.68 -3.06 -15.46
C VAL A 38 10.72 -2.77 -16.52
N SER A 39 10.47 -3.23 -17.75
CA SER A 39 11.25 -2.81 -18.93
C SER A 39 10.86 -1.40 -19.34
N ALA A 40 11.85 -0.50 -19.44
CA ALA A 40 11.65 0.90 -19.79
C ALA A 40 12.88 1.43 -20.55
N ARG A 41 12.71 2.48 -21.33
CA ARG A 41 13.82 3.18 -22.00
C ARG A 41 14.64 3.96 -20.96
N GLU A 42 15.82 4.38 -21.33
CA GLU A 42 16.73 5.07 -20.41
C GLU A 42 16.17 6.41 -19.89
N ASP A 43 15.40 7.09 -20.73
CA ASP A 43 14.77 8.39 -20.41
C ASP A 43 13.39 8.24 -19.73
N ASP A 44 12.81 7.04 -19.70
CA ASP A 44 11.51 6.83 -19.08
C ASP A 44 11.61 6.89 -17.55
N ILE A 45 10.64 7.52 -16.91
CA ILE A 45 10.50 7.50 -15.46
C ILE A 45 9.57 6.36 -15.07
N VAL A 46 10.12 5.39 -14.36
CA VAL A 46 9.37 4.24 -13.78
C VAL A 46 9.01 4.56 -12.34
N ILE A 47 7.72 4.44 -12.02
CA ILE A 47 7.19 4.60 -10.67
C ILE A 47 6.59 3.26 -10.25
N THR A 48 7.02 2.74 -9.11
CA THR A 48 6.42 1.55 -8.50
C THR A 48 6.13 1.79 -7.03
N ALA A 49 5.07 1.16 -6.54
CA ALA A 49 4.70 1.20 -5.14
C ALA A 49 4.31 -0.19 -4.63
N ASP A 50 4.49 -0.38 -3.34
CA ASP A 50 3.99 -1.55 -2.63
C ASP A 50 3.45 -1.13 -1.27
N THR A 51 2.24 -1.63 -0.93
CA THR A 51 1.54 -1.25 0.29
C THR A 51 1.22 -2.47 1.13
N MET A 52 1.54 -2.40 2.40
CA MET A 52 1.30 -3.46 3.36
C MET A 52 0.67 -2.92 4.64
N VAL A 53 -0.14 -3.77 5.28
CA VAL A 53 -0.74 -3.53 6.59
C VAL A 53 0.02 -4.33 7.63
N PHE A 54 0.32 -3.69 8.78
CA PHE A 54 1.02 -4.30 9.89
C PHE A 54 0.22 -4.12 11.18
N LEU A 55 -0.02 -5.22 11.89
CA LEU A 55 -0.60 -5.24 13.23
C LEU A 55 0.39 -5.88 14.20
N ASP A 56 0.78 -5.15 15.25
CA ASP A 56 1.80 -5.61 16.22
C ASP A 56 3.10 -6.10 15.54
N GLY A 57 3.54 -5.38 14.50
CA GLY A 57 4.72 -5.74 13.71
C GLY A 57 4.55 -6.92 12.75
N LYS A 58 3.39 -7.60 12.75
CA LYS A 58 3.10 -8.71 11.84
C LYS A 58 2.39 -8.21 10.59
N ARG A 59 2.87 -8.64 9.42
CA ARG A 59 2.26 -8.32 8.14
C ARG A 59 0.91 -9.01 7.98
N LEU A 60 -0.10 -8.25 7.57
CA LEU A 60 -1.39 -8.74 7.10
C LEU A 60 -1.43 -8.59 5.57
N GLY A 61 -1.37 -9.71 4.87
CA GLY A 61 -1.50 -9.77 3.41
C GLY A 61 -2.96 -9.66 2.95
N LYS A 62 -3.21 -10.03 1.71
CA LYS A 62 -4.56 -10.23 1.19
C LYS A 62 -5.18 -11.47 1.84
N PRO A 63 -6.47 -11.46 2.16
CA PRO A 63 -7.13 -12.65 2.69
C PRO A 63 -7.20 -13.75 1.61
N ARG A 64 -7.04 -14.98 2.04
CA ARG A 64 -7.13 -16.17 1.18
C ARG A 64 -8.57 -16.55 0.87
N ASP A 65 -9.46 -16.30 1.84
CA ASP A 65 -10.87 -16.59 1.83
C ASP A 65 -11.63 -15.70 2.81
N GLU A 66 -12.97 -15.82 2.86
CA GLU A 66 -13.82 -15.05 3.77
C GLU A 66 -13.52 -15.31 5.26
N ALA A 67 -13.11 -16.52 5.62
CA ALA A 67 -12.76 -16.86 7.00
C ALA A 67 -11.47 -16.16 7.42
N ASP A 68 -10.49 -16.09 6.53
CA ASP A 68 -9.24 -15.36 6.74
C ASP A 68 -9.49 -13.84 6.80
N ALA A 69 -10.38 -13.30 5.94
CA ALA A 69 -10.81 -11.91 6.00
C ALA A 69 -11.47 -11.58 7.34
N LEU A 70 -12.37 -12.44 7.83
CA LEU A 70 -13.02 -12.27 9.13
C LEU A 70 -11.98 -12.28 10.26
N ARG A 71 -11.03 -13.20 10.23
CA ARG A 71 -9.93 -13.28 11.21
C ARG A 71 -9.11 -11.97 11.23
N MET A 72 -8.73 -11.43 10.05
CA MET A 72 -7.98 -10.19 9.94
C MET A 72 -8.78 -9.00 10.49
N LEU A 73 -10.02 -8.82 10.04
CA LEU A 73 -10.88 -7.71 10.48
C LEU A 73 -11.19 -7.78 11.98
N THR A 74 -11.39 -8.99 12.52
CA THR A 74 -11.57 -9.19 13.97
C THR A 74 -10.33 -8.78 14.75
N ALA A 75 -9.13 -9.01 14.22
CA ALA A 75 -7.90 -8.58 14.87
C ALA A 75 -7.68 -7.06 14.81
N LEU A 76 -8.21 -6.40 13.79
CA LEU A 76 -8.06 -4.96 13.56
C LEU A 76 -9.12 -4.12 14.30
N GLN A 77 -10.36 -4.62 14.46
CA GLN A 77 -11.46 -3.85 15.03
C GLN A 77 -11.14 -3.35 16.46
N GLY A 78 -11.54 -2.11 16.78
CA GLY A 78 -11.29 -1.46 18.06
C GLY A 78 -9.80 -1.17 18.36
N ARG A 79 -8.93 -1.26 17.38
CA ARG A 79 -7.48 -1.12 17.51
C ARG A 79 -6.88 -0.22 16.44
N HIS A 80 -5.62 0.17 16.64
CA HIS A 80 -4.84 0.81 15.59
C HIS A 80 -3.86 -0.18 14.95
N HIS A 81 -3.53 0.11 13.71
CA HIS A 81 -2.55 -0.62 12.92
C HIS A 81 -1.76 0.35 12.02
N THR A 82 -0.68 -0.11 11.44
CA THR A 82 0.16 0.68 10.55
C THR A 82 -0.06 0.26 9.10
N VAL A 83 -0.30 1.24 8.24
CA VAL A 83 -0.22 1.06 6.79
C VAL A 83 1.06 1.71 6.30
N CYS A 84 1.89 0.93 5.61
CA CYS A 84 3.16 1.40 5.10
C CYS A 84 3.22 1.19 3.58
N THR A 85 3.63 2.23 2.84
CA THR A 85 3.84 2.16 1.39
C THR A 85 5.27 2.53 1.06
N GLY A 86 5.95 1.65 0.32
CA GLY A 86 7.24 1.92 -0.31
C GLY A 86 7.01 2.43 -1.73
N VAL A 87 7.69 3.51 -2.10
CA VAL A 87 7.67 4.08 -3.45
C VAL A 87 9.08 4.07 -4.02
N THR A 88 9.22 3.60 -5.25
CA THR A 88 10.47 3.69 -6.01
C THR A 88 10.26 4.50 -7.27
N VAL A 89 11.14 5.46 -7.51
CA VAL A 89 11.25 6.21 -8.77
C VAL A 89 12.59 5.86 -9.39
N ARG A 90 12.59 5.45 -10.66
CA ARG A 90 13.79 5.08 -11.41
C ARG A 90 13.79 5.74 -12.79
N GLN A 91 14.96 6.19 -13.23
CA GLN A 91 15.24 6.64 -14.59
C GLN A 91 16.63 6.11 -14.98
N GLY A 92 16.71 5.30 -16.00
CA GLY A 92 17.94 4.59 -16.35
C GLY A 92 18.50 3.81 -15.15
N GLN A 93 19.75 4.13 -14.77
CA GLN A 93 20.42 3.53 -13.60
C GLN A 93 20.17 4.26 -12.27
N ARG A 94 19.60 5.48 -12.33
CA ARG A 94 19.30 6.25 -11.14
C ARG A 94 18.01 5.74 -10.50
N MET A 95 18.06 5.38 -9.22
CA MET A 95 16.92 4.85 -8.46
C MET A 95 16.84 5.52 -7.09
N LEU A 96 15.65 5.95 -6.71
CA LEU A 96 15.34 6.50 -5.40
C LEU A 96 14.17 5.72 -4.81
N THR A 97 14.30 5.25 -3.57
CA THR A 97 13.23 4.53 -2.86
C THR A 97 13.00 5.15 -1.49
N ARG A 98 11.75 5.40 -1.15
CA ARG A 98 11.32 5.92 0.16
C ARG A 98 10.05 5.23 0.60
N ALA A 99 9.81 5.24 1.92
CA ALA A 99 8.56 4.73 2.52
C ALA A 99 7.79 5.84 3.22
N GLN A 100 6.48 5.65 3.29
CA GLN A 100 5.56 6.42 4.11
C GLN A 100 4.77 5.48 4.99
N SER A 101 4.69 5.79 6.30
CA SER A 101 3.87 5.08 7.27
C SER A 101 2.72 5.95 7.74
N THR A 102 1.56 5.35 7.99
CA THR A 102 0.33 6.01 8.48
C THR A 102 -0.34 5.10 9.50
N GLN A 103 -0.76 5.67 10.61
CA GLN A 103 -1.54 4.95 11.62
C GLN A 103 -3.02 5.05 11.29
N VAL A 104 -3.72 3.92 11.35
CA VAL A 104 -5.17 3.83 11.10
C VAL A 104 -5.84 3.20 12.32
N TRP A 105 -6.87 3.85 12.83
CA TRP A 105 -7.71 3.34 13.94
C TRP A 105 -9.02 2.81 13.39
N PHE A 106 -9.34 1.59 13.74
CA PHE A 106 -10.66 1.03 13.51
C PHE A 106 -11.56 1.25 14.71
N ARG A 107 -12.83 1.61 14.45
CA ARG A 107 -13.86 1.54 15.46
C ARG A 107 -14.12 0.09 15.88
N SER A 108 -14.75 -0.09 17.03
CA SER A 108 -15.33 -1.37 17.39
C SER A 108 -16.44 -1.75 16.40
N ALA A 109 -16.48 -3.00 15.98
CA ALA A 109 -17.47 -3.55 15.06
C ALA A 109 -17.90 -4.95 15.52
N SER A 110 -19.18 -5.27 15.37
CA SER A 110 -19.69 -6.61 15.66
C SER A 110 -19.28 -7.62 14.57
N THR A 111 -19.31 -8.89 14.91
CA THR A 111 -19.04 -9.96 13.93
C THR A 111 -20.01 -9.89 12.74
N GLU A 112 -21.24 -9.51 12.98
CA GLU A 112 -22.30 -9.37 11.96
C GLU A 112 -21.98 -8.25 10.98
N GLU A 113 -21.48 -7.09 11.46
CA GLU A 113 -21.03 -5.98 10.62
C GLU A 113 -19.83 -6.39 9.76
N LEU A 114 -18.84 -7.07 10.37
CA LEU A 114 -17.66 -7.55 9.64
C LEU A 114 -18.05 -8.57 8.56
N LYS A 115 -18.95 -9.50 8.85
CA LYS A 115 -19.48 -10.45 7.85
C LYS A 115 -20.27 -9.74 6.75
N ALA A 116 -21.04 -8.70 7.10
CA ALA A 116 -21.75 -7.90 6.09
C ALA A 116 -20.78 -7.20 5.14
N TYR A 117 -19.69 -6.65 5.66
CA TYR A 117 -18.65 -6.05 4.84
C TYR A 117 -17.95 -7.09 3.94
N ILE A 118 -17.65 -8.30 4.46
CA ILE A 118 -17.02 -9.36 3.68
C ILE A 118 -17.91 -9.80 2.50
N ARG A 119 -19.24 -9.91 2.71
CA ARG A 119 -20.20 -10.25 1.64
C ARG A 119 -20.25 -9.26 0.49
N SER A 120 -19.74 -8.03 0.67
CA SER A 120 -19.61 -7.07 -0.43
C SER A 120 -18.54 -7.47 -1.46
N GLY A 121 -17.64 -8.37 -1.11
CA GLY A 121 -16.48 -8.77 -1.91
C GLY A 121 -15.32 -7.76 -1.87
N GLU A 122 -15.55 -6.54 -1.36
CA GLU A 122 -14.55 -5.46 -1.35
C GLU A 122 -13.23 -5.83 -0.62
N PRO A 123 -13.25 -6.58 0.50
CA PRO A 123 -12.03 -6.93 1.24
C PRO A 123 -11.03 -7.83 0.50
N MET A 124 -11.50 -8.63 -0.46
CA MET A 124 -10.81 -9.86 -0.88
C MET A 124 -9.51 -9.63 -1.65
N ASP A 125 -9.33 -8.48 -2.25
CA ASP A 125 -8.12 -8.12 -3.00
C ASP A 125 -7.20 -7.14 -2.25
N LYS A 126 -7.48 -6.85 -0.96
CA LYS A 126 -6.81 -5.80 -0.19
C LYS A 126 -5.99 -6.35 0.97
N ALA A 127 -4.79 -5.79 1.18
CA ALA A 127 -3.98 -6.07 2.35
C ALA A 127 -4.72 -5.69 3.64
N GLY A 128 -4.72 -6.57 4.65
CA GLY A 128 -5.48 -6.38 5.88
C GLY A 128 -6.98 -6.53 5.73
N ALA A 129 -7.46 -7.01 4.58
CA ALA A 129 -8.86 -7.26 4.27
C ALA A 129 -9.76 -6.01 4.37
N TYR A 130 -9.25 -4.81 4.02
CA TYR A 130 -10.10 -3.61 3.95
C TYR A 130 -9.60 -2.57 2.95
N GLY A 131 -10.53 -1.75 2.43
CA GLY A 131 -10.22 -0.53 1.68
C GLY A 131 -10.62 0.71 2.47
N VAL A 132 -9.76 1.72 2.51
CA VAL A 132 -10.07 3.01 3.16
C VAL A 132 -11.10 3.83 2.38
N GLN A 133 -11.33 3.47 1.13
CA GLN A 133 -12.40 3.94 0.26
C GLN A 133 -13.54 2.92 0.25
N GLY A 134 -14.69 3.29 -0.24
CA GLY A 134 -15.84 2.38 -0.31
C GLY A 134 -16.43 2.05 1.07
N LEU A 135 -16.95 0.83 1.23
CA LEU A 135 -17.62 0.39 2.46
C LEU A 135 -16.65 0.22 3.63
N GLY A 136 -15.38 -0.10 3.37
CA GLY A 136 -14.37 -0.23 4.42
C GLY A 136 -14.08 1.08 5.16
N ALA A 137 -14.41 2.24 4.55
CA ALA A 137 -14.35 3.53 5.24
C ALA A 137 -15.22 3.58 6.51
N LEU A 138 -16.30 2.80 6.58
CA LEU A 138 -17.18 2.70 7.75
C LEU A 138 -16.54 2.04 8.96
N LEU A 139 -15.43 1.33 8.77
CA LEU A 139 -14.65 0.71 9.84
C LEU A 139 -13.56 1.65 10.38
N VAL A 140 -13.15 2.66 9.60
CA VAL A 140 -12.08 3.59 9.96
C VAL A 140 -12.63 4.71 10.83
N GLU A 141 -12.12 4.84 12.04
CA GLU A 141 -12.48 5.89 12.99
C GLU A 141 -11.55 7.11 12.87
N ARG A 142 -10.25 6.85 12.64
CA ARG A 142 -9.23 7.90 12.59
C ARG A 142 -8.03 7.48 11.74
N ILE A 143 -7.42 8.45 11.09
CA ILE A 143 -6.15 8.31 10.37
C ILE A 143 -5.19 9.38 10.92
N ASP A 144 -3.96 8.97 11.24
CA ASP A 144 -2.88 9.86 11.64
C ASP A 144 -1.71 9.66 10.67
N GLY A 145 -1.54 10.61 9.75
CA GLY A 145 -0.60 10.58 8.65
C GLY A 145 -1.23 10.87 7.29
N ASP A 146 -0.75 10.21 6.26
CA ASP A 146 -1.14 10.45 4.88
C ASP A 146 -2.25 9.49 4.43
N PHE A 147 -3.43 10.04 4.13
CA PHE A 147 -4.57 9.28 3.60
C PHE A 147 -4.24 8.60 2.26
N PHE A 148 -3.51 9.28 1.38
CA PHE A 148 -3.12 8.70 0.09
C PHE A 148 -2.12 7.56 0.23
N ASN A 149 -1.32 7.56 1.32
CA ASN A 149 -0.52 6.40 1.69
C ASN A 149 -1.40 5.18 1.99
N VAL A 150 -2.48 5.36 2.75
CA VAL A 150 -3.42 4.28 3.07
C VAL A 150 -4.13 3.76 1.80
N MET A 151 -4.37 4.62 0.82
CA MET A 151 -4.89 4.24 -0.50
C MET A 151 -3.89 3.47 -1.37
N GLY A 152 -2.59 3.51 -1.04
CA GLY A 152 -1.55 2.77 -1.74
C GLY A 152 -0.55 3.62 -2.53
N LEU A 153 -0.69 4.96 -2.56
CA LEU A 153 0.27 5.84 -3.22
C LEU A 153 0.37 7.19 -2.50
N PRO A 154 1.40 7.43 -1.67
CA PRO A 154 1.60 8.69 -0.96
C PRO A 154 2.02 9.80 -1.94
N VAL A 155 1.03 10.53 -2.47
CA VAL A 155 1.22 11.44 -3.61
C VAL A 155 2.14 12.63 -3.29
N LEU A 156 2.15 13.12 -2.05
CA LEU A 156 3.07 14.18 -1.63
C LEU A 156 4.52 13.68 -1.61
N LEU A 157 4.76 12.49 -1.06
CA LEU A 157 6.07 11.86 -1.09
C LEU A 157 6.54 11.63 -2.52
N LEU A 158 5.66 11.07 -3.37
CA LEU A 158 5.94 10.83 -4.78
C LEU A 158 6.29 12.14 -5.52
N SER A 159 5.55 13.23 -5.30
CA SER A 159 5.84 14.51 -5.95
C SER A 159 7.23 15.04 -5.59
N ARG A 160 7.64 14.93 -4.32
CA ARG A 160 8.98 15.30 -3.86
C ARG A 160 10.08 14.44 -4.50
N MET A 161 9.82 13.12 -4.62
CA MET A 161 10.75 12.21 -5.29
C MET A 161 10.89 12.54 -6.77
N LEU A 162 9.78 12.82 -7.46
CA LEU A 162 9.78 13.20 -8.89
C LEU A 162 10.54 14.51 -9.14
N ALA A 163 10.45 15.47 -8.24
CA ALA A 163 11.22 16.72 -8.34
C ALA A 163 12.74 16.47 -8.37
N GLU A 164 13.22 15.44 -7.67
CA GLU A 164 14.63 15.03 -7.72
C GLU A 164 15.04 14.48 -9.10
N PHE A 165 14.07 14.02 -9.91
CA PHE A 165 14.28 13.61 -11.32
C PHE A 165 13.92 14.71 -12.32
N GLY A 166 13.75 15.95 -11.86
CA GLY A 166 13.45 17.10 -12.73
C GLY A 166 11.98 17.20 -13.16
N VAL A 167 11.08 16.42 -12.57
CA VAL A 167 9.64 16.48 -12.85
C VAL A 167 8.93 17.27 -11.77
N THR A 168 8.44 18.45 -12.12
CA THR A 168 7.64 19.32 -11.23
C THR A 168 6.17 19.15 -11.58
N LEU A 169 5.34 18.91 -10.56
CA LEU A 169 3.90 18.67 -10.74
C LEU A 169 3.04 19.93 -10.48
N LEU A 170 3.59 20.92 -9.79
CA LEU A 170 2.97 22.22 -9.49
C LEU A 170 3.97 23.35 -9.72
#